data_d371b751ce3eabc6dae40eafc5f7257b
#
_entry.id   d371b751ce3eabc6dae40eafc5f7257b
#
_cell.length_a   1.000
_cell.length_b   1.000
_cell.length_c   1.000
_cell.angle_alpha   90.00
_cell.angle_beta   90.00
_cell.angle_gamma   90.00
#
_symmetry.space_group_name_H-M   'P 1'
#
loop_
_entity.id
_entity.type
_entity.pdbx_description
1 polymer ?
#
loop_
_entity_poly.entity_id
_entity_poly.type
_entity_poly.pdbx_seq_one_letter_code
_entity_poly.pdbx_strand_id
1 'polypeptide(L)'
;IIYNGSNGSTYADELIINNCVNNGEIEGDTVAGIIGNSSGNLKLSDCENNGAINGRYSAGGIAQCIENKNSNEAEVSNCINNGNVFGGEEAAGIIDYAEGITVTNCINNGNISSNGYVGGIFSYTSSVKGTGLVNNGKISGLEDIGGISAYDEGNSIFSKLYNTGVIDEENIGAQVSNLVKLGESSTGEELEEEHKHDYVALSTVTKATTEKDGYIEKRCKCGQTEKQPIKQI
;
A
#
# COMPACT_ATOMS: atom_id res chain seq x y z
N ILE A 1 -1.64 -10.02 16.75
CA ILE A 1 -2.88 -9.69 16.00
C ILE A 1 -3.87 -9.10 16.98
N ILE A 2 -4.28 -7.87 16.75
CA ILE A 2 -5.30 -7.19 17.55
C ILE A 2 -6.63 -7.31 16.81
N TYR A 3 -7.66 -7.80 17.48
CA TYR A 3 -9.03 -7.80 17.01
C TYR A 3 -9.83 -6.84 17.88
N ASN A 4 -10.36 -5.77 17.29
CA ASN A 4 -11.22 -4.81 17.97
C ASN A 4 -12.61 -4.84 17.34
N GLY A 5 -13.46 -5.72 17.82
CA GLY A 5 -14.86 -5.84 17.38
C GLY A 5 -15.80 -5.29 18.44
N SER A 6 -16.59 -4.27 18.12
CA SER A 6 -17.67 -3.82 18.98
C SER A 6 -18.99 -4.50 18.58
N ASN A 7 -19.48 -5.42 19.40
CA ASN A 7 -20.86 -5.90 19.33
C ASN A 7 -21.79 -4.81 19.91
N GLY A 8 -22.21 -3.88 19.07
CA GLY A 8 -23.38 -3.02 19.31
C GLY A 8 -23.28 -2.07 20.50
N SER A 9 -23.33 -0.80 20.20
CA SER A 9 -23.54 0.40 21.04
C SER A 9 -22.41 0.87 21.97
N THR A 10 -21.99 2.05 21.64
CA THR A 10 -21.00 2.97 22.20
C THR A 10 -19.57 2.71 21.73
N TYR A 11 -19.24 3.30 20.60
CA TYR A 11 -17.86 3.58 20.19
C TYR A 11 -17.30 4.63 21.16
N ALA A 12 -16.69 4.21 22.24
CA ALA A 12 -16.33 5.15 23.29
C ALA A 12 -14.86 5.53 23.28
N ASP A 13 -13.97 4.65 22.85
CA ASP A 13 -12.54 4.90 23.00
C ASP A 13 -11.79 4.78 21.68
N GLU A 14 -10.86 5.70 21.46
CA GLU A 14 -9.93 5.69 20.36
C GLU A 14 -8.90 4.58 20.57
N LEU A 15 -8.75 3.70 19.57
CA LEU A 15 -7.65 2.73 19.54
C LEU A 15 -6.44 3.37 18.85
N ILE A 16 -5.33 3.49 19.57
CA ILE A 16 -4.08 4.02 19.03
C ILE A 16 -3.05 2.90 18.93
N ILE A 17 -2.56 2.64 17.71
CA ILE A 17 -1.50 1.69 17.41
C ILE A 17 -0.41 2.44 16.65
N ASN A 18 0.79 2.50 17.19
CA ASN A 18 1.89 3.17 16.53
C ASN A 18 3.22 2.42 16.69
N ASN A 19 4.14 2.62 15.76
CA ASN A 19 5.50 2.08 15.79
C ASN A 19 5.56 0.56 16.01
N CYS A 20 4.58 -0.19 15.48
CA CYS A 20 4.56 -1.65 15.56
C CYS A 20 5.25 -2.26 14.34
N VAL A 21 6.05 -3.31 14.60
CA VAL A 21 6.77 -4.01 13.53
C VAL A 21 6.47 -5.51 13.61
N ASN A 22 6.03 -6.09 12.49
CA ASN A 22 5.97 -7.52 12.31
C ASN A 22 7.16 -7.99 11.47
N ASN A 23 7.97 -8.91 12.01
CA ASN A 23 9.07 -9.54 11.27
C ASN A 23 8.82 -11.05 11.02
N GLY A 24 7.71 -11.58 11.51
CA GLY A 24 7.36 -12.99 11.39
C GLY A 24 6.35 -13.26 10.28
N GLU A 25 6.39 -14.44 9.72
CA GLU A 25 5.35 -14.94 8.84
C GLU A 25 4.04 -15.13 9.62
N ILE A 26 2.91 -14.77 9.00
CA ILE A 26 1.56 -14.96 9.54
C ILE A 26 0.76 -15.78 8.53
N GLU A 27 0.19 -16.89 9.01
CA GLU A 27 -0.67 -17.78 8.24
C GLU A 27 -2.00 -18.01 8.96
N GLY A 28 -3.10 -18.09 8.22
CA GLY A 28 -4.45 -18.32 8.77
C GLY A 28 -5.55 -18.14 7.74
N ASP A 29 -6.79 -18.13 8.18
CA ASP A 29 -7.94 -17.98 7.30
C ASP A 29 -8.06 -16.57 6.77
N THR A 30 -8.06 -15.58 7.65
CA THR A 30 -8.16 -14.15 7.36
C THR A 30 -7.14 -13.42 8.23
N VAL A 31 -6.14 -12.81 7.62
CA VAL A 31 -4.92 -12.39 8.33
C VAL A 31 -4.42 -11.01 7.92
N ALA A 32 -3.62 -10.41 8.80
CA ALA A 32 -2.88 -9.19 8.51
C ALA A 32 -1.60 -9.08 9.34
N GLY A 33 -0.68 -8.21 8.89
CA GLY A 33 0.61 -8.02 9.54
C GLY A 33 0.52 -7.38 10.92
N ILE A 34 -0.38 -6.40 11.13
CA ILE A 34 -0.47 -5.61 12.37
C ILE A 34 -1.84 -5.76 13.05
N ILE A 35 -2.94 -5.51 12.34
CA ILE A 35 -4.28 -5.54 12.91
C ILE A 35 -5.24 -6.35 12.03
N GLY A 36 -5.94 -7.33 12.62
CA GLY A 36 -6.91 -8.13 11.90
C GLY A 36 -8.16 -7.33 11.52
N ASN A 37 -8.88 -6.82 12.51
CA ASN A 37 -10.12 -6.09 12.27
C ASN A 37 -10.26 -4.92 13.24
N SER A 38 -10.80 -3.80 12.77
CA SER A 38 -11.19 -2.66 13.60
C SER A 38 -12.47 -2.02 13.09
N SER A 39 -13.40 -1.80 14.00
CA SER A 39 -14.60 -0.98 13.74
C SER A 39 -14.65 0.17 14.73
N GLY A 40 -14.67 1.41 14.25
CA GLY A 40 -14.70 2.61 15.08
C GLY A 40 -13.44 3.47 14.96
N ASN A 41 -13.17 4.29 15.97
CA ASN A 41 -12.09 5.26 15.94
C ASN A 41 -10.72 4.57 16.10
N LEU A 42 -9.94 4.54 15.04
CA LEU A 42 -8.60 3.95 15.00
C LEU A 42 -7.58 4.99 14.55
N LYS A 43 -6.47 5.08 15.26
CA LYS A 43 -5.24 5.73 14.76
C LYS A 43 -4.14 4.69 14.64
N LEU A 44 -3.86 4.28 13.43
CA LEU A 44 -2.80 3.33 13.10
C LEU A 44 -1.69 4.06 12.35
N SER A 45 -0.51 4.20 12.95
CA SER A 45 0.56 4.97 12.34
C SER A 45 1.95 4.35 12.50
N ASP A 46 2.82 4.66 11.54
CA ASP A 46 4.25 4.36 11.61
C ASP A 46 4.53 2.87 11.86
N CYS A 47 3.67 1.99 11.29
CA CYS A 47 3.77 0.55 11.47
C CYS A 47 4.37 -0.11 10.23
N GLU A 48 5.08 -1.21 10.45
CA GLU A 48 5.82 -1.90 9.40
C GLU A 48 5.58 -3.42 9.44
N ASN A 49 5.29 -4.01 8.29
CA ASN A 49 5.28 -5.45 8.11
C ASN A 49 6.43 -5.88 7.20
N ASN A 50 7.31 -6.72 7.73
CA ASN A 50 8.44 -7.33 7.01
C ASN A 50 8.23 -8.83 6.74
N GLY A 51 7.25 -9.44 7.40
CA GLY A 51 6.95 -10.85 7.28
C GLY A 51 5.97 -11.17 6.15
N ALA A 52 6.03 -12.38 5.62
CA ALA A 52 5.04 -12.86 4.67
C ALA A 52 3.67 -13.04 5.34
N ILE A 53 2.61 -12.69 4.62
CA ILE A 53 1.22 -12.80 5.09
C ILE A 53 0.49 -13.77 4.14
N ASN A 54 -0.01 -14.88 4.67
CA ASN A 54 -0.63 -15.96 3.91
C ASN A 54 -2.06 -16.22 4.44
N GLY A 55 -3.05 -15.64 3.78
CA GLY A 55 -4.47 -15.83 4.07
C GLY A 55 -5.09 -16.93 3.22
N ARG A 56 -5.85 -17.85 3.83
CA ARG A 56 -6.62 -18.83 3.06
C ARG A 56 -7.74 -18.17 2.27
N TYR A 57 -8.37 -17.14 2.84
CA TYR A 57 -9.42 -16.33 2.21
C TYR A 57 -8.89 -14.95 1.93
N SER A 58 -8.60 -14.15 2.93
CA SER A 58 -8.18 -12.78 2.73
C SER A 58 -6.94 -12.38 3.52
N ALA A 59 -6.17 -11.43 2.97
CA ALA A 59 -4.92 -10.99 3.55
C ALA A 59 -4.63 -9.51 3.31
N GLY A 60 -4.27 -8.79 4.38
CA GLY A 60 -3.78 -7.41 4.32
C GLY A 60 -2.35 -7.30 4.85
N GLY A 61 -1.47 -6.58 4.15
CA GLY A 61 -0.08 -6.42 4.59
C GLY A 61 0.04 -5.74 5.95
N ILE A 62 -0.82 -4.79 6.25
CA ILE A 62 -0.89 -4.05 7.53
C ILE A 62 -2.20 -4.35 8.27
N ALA A 63 -3.34 -4.22 7.61
CA ALA A 63 -4.65 -4.46 8.22
C ALA A 63 -5.51 -5.32 7.31
N GLN A 64 -6.37 -6.16 7.91
CA GLN A 64 -7.32 -6.93 7.13
C GLN A 64 -8.59 -6.14 6.89
N CYS A 65 -9.28 -5.65 7.94
CA CYS A 65 -10.52 -4.89 7.78
C CYS A 65 -10.54 -3.68 8.71
N ILE A 66 -10.78 -2.51 8.14
CA ILE A 66 -11.01 -1.28 8.91
C ILE A 66 -12.30 -0.65 8.42
N GLU A 67 -13.31 -0.62 9.28
CA GLU A 67 -14.60 -0.02 9.01
C GLU A 67 -14.90 1.12 9.98
N ASN A 68 -15.23 2.29 9.46
CA ASN A 68 -15.76 3.39 10.27
C ASN A 68 -16.96 4.06 9.59
N LYS A 69 -18.13 3.47 9.76
CA LYS A 69 -19.38 3.93 9.12
C LYS A 69 -19.93 5.25 9.68
N ASN A 70 -19.42 5.71 10.82
CA ASN A 70 -20.13 6.75 11.58
C ASN A 70 -19.38 8.09 11.71
N SER A 71 -18.07 8.18 11.54
CA SER A 71 -17.36 9.42 11.90
C SER A 71 -16.21 9.87 10.98
N ASN A 72 -15.71 9.05 10.07
CA ASN A 72 -14.47 9.35 9.30
C ASN A 72 -13.25 9.73 10.19
N GLU A 73 -13.24 9.30 11.44
CA GLU A 73 -12.15 9.58 12.38
C GLU A 73 -11.09 8.46 12.42
N ALA A 74 -11.35 7.34 11.73
CA ALA A 74 -10.33 6.31 11.59
C ALA A 74 -9.26 6.76 10.59
N GLU A 75 -8.01 6.65 11.02
CA GLU A 75 -6.85 7.10 10.27
C GLU A 75 -5.77 6.03 10.23
N VAL A 76 -5.22 5.80 9.03
CA VAL A 76 -4.04 4.96 8.82
C VAL A 76 -2.98 5.80 8.11
N SER A 77 -1.79 5.92 8.71
CA SER A 77 -0.76 6.79 8.17
C SER A 77 0.65 6.23 8.28
N ASN A 78 1.50 6.55 7.30
CA ASN A 78 2.93 6.24 7.29
C ASN A 78 3.23 4.74 7.49
N CYS A 79 2.34 3.85 7.08
CA CYS A 79 2.54 2.41 7.23
C CYS A 79 3.24 1.82 5.99
N ILE A 80 4.11 0.84 6.23
CA ILE A 80 4.91 0.22 5.17
C ILE A 80 4.74 -1.29 5.22
N ASN A 81 4.39 -1.89 4.09
CA ASN A 81 4.47 -3.33 3.90
C ASN A 81 5.66 -3.69 3.01
N ASN A 82 6.59 -4.47 3.54
CA ASN A 82 7.74 -5.03 2.81
C ASN A 82 7.57 -6.54 2.55
N GLY A 83 6.65 -7.18 3.27
CA GLY A 83 6.39 -8.61 3.14
C GLY A 83 5.49 -8.93 1.95
N ASN A 84 5.66 -10.12 1.37
CA ASN A 84 4.73 -10.61 0.36
C ASN A 84 3.37 -10.93 0.99
N VAL A 85 2.28 -10.68 0.24
CA VAL A 85 0.92 -10.94 0.70
C VAL A 85 0.23 -11.89 -0.29
N PHE A 86 -0.32 -12.97 0.24
CA PHE A 86 -1.17 -13.89 -0.48
C PHE A 86 -2.52 -14.01 0.21
N GLY A 87 -3.60 -13.88 -0.56
CA GLY A 87 -4.97 -14.17 -0.12
C GLY A 87 -5.65 -15.10 -1.13
N GLY A 88 -6.36 -16.13 -0.64
CA GLY A 88 -7.03 -17.07 -1.54
C GLY A 88 -8.15 -16.45 -2.37
N GLU A 89 -8.82 -15.45 -1.85
CA GLU A 89 -9.93 -14.72 -2.48
C GLU A 89 -9.62 -13.23 -2.63
N GLU A 90 -8.98 -12.61 -1.60
CA GLU A 90 -8.71 -11.19 -1.57
C GLU A 90 -7.32 -10.91 -0.99
N ALA A 91 -6.58 -9.98 -1.57
CA ALA A 91 -5.29 -9.56 -1.04
C ALA A 91 -4.99 -8.08 -1.29
N ALA A 92 -4.38 -7.44 -0.31
CA ALA A 92 -3.93 -6.06 -0.44
C ALA A 92 -2.57 -5.82 0.21
N GLY A 93 -1.81 -4.88 -0.35
CA GLY A 93 -0.51 -4.53 0.18
C GLY A 93 -0.58 -3.83 1.54
N ILE A 94 -1.63 -3.06 1.82
CA ILE A 94 -1.80 -2.33 3.07
C ILE A 94 -3.08 -2.76 3.80
N ILE A 95 -4.25 -2.52 3.25
CA ILE A 95 -5.53 -2.82 3.90
C ILE A 95 -6.38 -3.62 2.91
N ASP A 96 -6.83 -4.80 3.32
CA ASP A 96 -7.69 -5.61 2.48
C ASP A 96 -9.05 -4.92 2.29
N TYR A 97 -9.82 -4.71 3.34
CA TYR A 97 -11.12 -4.02 3.30
C TYR A 97 -11.08 -2.68 4.04
N ALA A 98 -11.39 -1.58 3.36
CA ALA A 98 -11.37 -0.23 3.93
C ALA A 98 -12.69 0.52 3.69
N GLU A 99 -13.37 0.95 4.76
CA GLU A 99 -14.61 1.72 4.67
C GLU A 99 -14.62 2.92 5.62
N GLY A 100 -14.92 4.12 5.08
CA GLY A 100 -15.15 5.34 5.86
C GLY A 100 -13.90 5.87 6.59
N ILE A 101 -12.71 5.70 6.04
CA ILE A 101 -11.44 6.02 6.70
C ILE A 101 -10.57 6.97 5.88
N THR A 102 -9.57 7.55 6.56
CA THR A 102 -8.51 8.33 5.91
C THR A 102 -7.21 7.53 5.89
N VAL A 103 -6.56 7.42 4.72
CA VAL A 103 -5.29 6.69 4.57
C VAL A 103 -4.25 7.59 3.91
N THR A 104 -3.11 7.79 4.58
CA THR A 104 -2.08 8.73 4.12
C THR A 104 -0.67 8.14 4.14
N ASN A 105 0.11 8.44 3.10
CA ASN A 105 1.55 8.13 3.02
C ASN A 105 1.89 6.66 3.29
N CYS A 106 1.06 5.73 2.81
CA CYS A 106 1.31 4.31 2.97
C CYS A 106 2.00 3.72 1.73
N ILE A 107 2.92 2.79 1.96
CA ILE A 107 3.78 2.23 0.91
C ILE A 107 3.73 0.71 0.96
N ASN A 108 3.42 0.09 -0.16
CA ASN A 108 3.62 -1.34 -0.35
C ASN A 108 4.85 -1.61 -1.22
N ASN A 109 5.79 -2.39 -0.70
CA ASN A 109 6.97 -2.89 -1.41
C ASN A 109 6.91 -4.40 -1.67
N GLY A 110 6.05 -5.12 -0.99
CA GLY A 110 5.88 -6.56 -1.12
C GLY A 110 5.07 -6.94 -2.36
N ASN A 111 5.32 -8.12 -2.91
CA ASN A 111 4.48 -8.66 -3.97
C ASN A 111 3.14 -9.14 -3.40
N ILE A 112 2.07 -8.94 -4.18
CA ILE A 112 0.72 -9.29 -3.76
C ILE A 112 0.12 -10.25 -4.77
N SER A 113 -0.59 -11.26 -4.29
CA SER A 113 -1.30 -12.19 -5.15
C SER A 113 -2.60 -12.70 -4.54
N SER A 114 -3.61 -12.89 -5.39
CA SER A 114 -4.91 -13.45 -5.03
C SER A 114 -5.55 -14.16 -6.22
N ASN A 115 -6.52 -15.04 -5.96
CA ASN A 115 -7.37 -15.60 -7.02
C ASN A 115 -8.59 -14.72 -7.34
N GLY A 116 -8.95 -13.79 -6.46
CA GLY A 116 -10.04 -12.84 -6.65
C GLY A 116 -9.51 -11.40 -6.67
N TYR A 117 -10.04 -10.55 -5.77
CA TYR A 117 -9.66 -9.14 -5.70
C TYR A 117 -8.22 -8.96 -5.22
N VAL A 118 -7.42 -8.20 -5.97
CA VAL A 118 -6.04 -7.92 -5.57
C VAL A 118 -5.65 -6.47 -5.86
N GLY A 119 -5.25 -5.76 -4.81
CA GLY A 119 -4.85 -4.36 -4.94
C GLY A 119 -3.51 -4.03 -4.32
N GLY A 120 -2.79 -3.10 -4.93
CA GLY A 120 -1.48 -2.67 -4.46
C GLY A 120 -1.52 -2.08 -3.05
N ILE A 121 -2.61 -1.41 -2.70
CA ILE A 121 -2.86 -0.82 -1.39
C ILE A 121 -4.15 -1.39 -0.77
N PHE A 122 -5.24 -1.47 -1.54
CA PHE A 122 -6.53 -1.98 -1.09
C PHE A 122 -7.07 -3.05 -2.03
N SER A 123 -7.71 -4.12 -1.52
CA SER A 123 -8.55 -4.99 -2.35
C SER A 123 -9.94 -4.36 -2.54
N TYR A 124 -10.51 -3.80 -1.48
CA TYR A 124 -11.83 -3.17 -1.49
C TYR A 124 -11.83 -1.83 -0.76
N THR A 125 -12.50 -0.84 -1.36
CA THR A 125 -12.69 0.50 -0.75
C THR A 125 -14.14 0.97 -0.85
N SER A 126 -14.59 1.70 0.17
CA SER A 126 -15.84 2.45 0.19
C SER A 126 -15.68 3.72 1.03
N SER A 127 -15.97 4.89 0.46
CA SER A 127 -15.88 6.16 1.19
C SER A 127 -14.49 6.44 1.81
N VAL A 128 -13.41 6.02 1.17
CA VAL A 128 -12.02 6.21 1.62
C VAL A 128 -11.47 7.54 1.13
N LYS A 129 -10.74 8.25 2.00
CA LYS A 129 -9.90 9.40 1.61
C LYS A 129 -8.44 8.97 1.61
N GLY A 130 -7.86 8.76 0.42
CA GLY A 130 -6.49 8.28 0.25
C GLY A 130 -5.56 9.32 -0.37
N THR A 131 -4.39 9.54 0.21
CA THR A 131 -3.36 10.42 -0.37
C THR A 131 -1.94 9.95 -0.09
N GLY A 132 -1.03 10.15 -1.05
CA GLY A 132 0.37 9.76 -0.90
C GLY A 132 0.56 8.23 -0.86
N LEU A 133 -0.25 7.49 -1.59
CA LEU A 133 -0.23 6.02 -1.59
C LEU A 133 0.68 5.50 -2.70
N VAL A 134 1.56 4.57 -2.36
CA VAL A 134 2.58 4.06 -3.28
C VAL A 134 2.57 2.53 -3.29
N ASN A 135 2.40 1.93 -4.46
CA ASN A 135 2.67 0.52 -4.67
C ASN A 135 3.92 0.33 -5.53
N ASN A 136 4.90 -0.39 -5.00
CA ASN A 136 6.13 -0.78 -5.70
C ASN A 136 6.17 -2.30 -5.98
N GLY A 137 5.31 -3.07 -5.33
CA GLY A 137 5.27 -4.53 -5.44
C GLY A 137 4.57 -5.00 -6.71
N LYS A 138 4.95 -6.18 -7.18
CA LYS A 138 4.23 -6.86 -8.27
C LYS A 138 2.84 -7.30 -7.78
N ILE A 139 1.83 -7.15 -8.64
CA ILE A 139 0.46 -7.56 -8.38
C ILE A 139 0.10 -8.68 -9.37
N SER A 140 -0.44 -9.79 -8.87
CA SER A 140 -0.90 -10.92 -9.68
C SER A 140 -2.26 -11.41 -9.20
N GLY A 141 -3.23 -11.57 -10.09
CA GLY A 141 -4.57 -12.02 -9.73
C GLY A 141 -5.31 -12.65 -10.92
N LEU A 142 -6.50 -13.17 -10.64
CA LEU A 142 -7.37 -13.80 -11.67
C LEU A 142 -8.63 -13.00 -11.96
N GLU A 143 -9.05 -12.11 -11.05
CA GLU A 143 -10.25 -11.30 -11.19
C GLU A 143 -9.90 -9.81 -11.14
N ASP A 144 -10.56 -9.00 -10.33
CA ASP A 144 -10.32 -7.56 -10.28
C ASP A 144 -8.95 -7.22 -9.72
N ILE A 145 -8.13 -6.55 -10.54
CA ILE A 145 -6.76 -6.18 -10.20
C ILE A 145 -6.61 -4.67 -10.25
N GLY A 146 -6.07 -4.07 -9.20
CA GLY A 146 -5.82 -2.63 -9.14
C GLY A 146 -4.42 -2.27 -8.65
N GLY A 147 -3.78 -1.29 -9.30
CA GLY A 147 -2.48 -0.77 -8.86
C GLY A 147 -2.53 -0.17 -7.46
N ILE A 148 -3.66 0.43 -7.09
CA ILE A 148 -3.94 0.99 -5.76
C ILE A 148 -5.13 0.28 -5.12
N SER A 149 -6.31 0.28 -5.73
CA SER A 149 -7.49 -0.44 -5.25
C SER A 149 -8.01 -1.35 -6.35
N ALA A 150 -8.35 -2.59 -6.03
CA ALA A 150 -8.96 -3.52 -6.98
C ALA A 150 -10.42 -3.12 -7.24
N TYR A 151 -11.17 -2.83 -6.20
CA TYR A 151 -12.58 -2.45 -6.29
C TYR A 151 -12.87 -1.25 -5.41
N ASP A 152 -13.65 -0.28 -5.93
CA ASP A 152 -14.18 0.85 -5.15
C ASP A 152 -15.70 0.88 -5.29
N GLU A 153 -16.42 0.69 -4.19
CA GLU A 153 -17.88 0.77 -4.17
C GLU A 153 -18.39 2.19 -4.44
N GLY A 154 -17.53 3.19 -4.20
CA GLY A 154 -17.82 4.59 -4.50
C GLY A 154 -17.61 5.53 -3.31
N ASN A 155 -17.73 6.82 -3.60
CA ASN A 155 -17.48 7.92 -2.67
C ASN A 155 -16.05 8.01 -2.13
N SER A 156 -15.12 7.22 -2.64
CA SER A 156 -13.71 7.36 -2.29
C SER A 156 -13.06 8.51 -3.05
N ILE A 157 -12.15 9.21 -2.38
CA ILE A 157 -11.41 10.34 -2.94
C ILE A 157 -9.93 10.06 -2.80
N PHE A 158 -9.24 9.95 -3.93
CA PHE A 158 -7.82 9.63 -3.97
C PHE A 158 -7.01 10.75 -4.61
N SER A 159 -5.80 10.98 -4.10
CA SER A 159 -4.84 11.92 -4.65
C SER A 159 -3.40 11.48 -4.40
N LYS A 160 -2.46 11.92 -5.23
CA LYS A 160 -1.02 11.59 -5.11
C LYS A 160 -0.79 10.08 -5.03
N LEU A 161 -1.31 9.36 -6.02
CA LEU A 161 -1.22 7.90 -6.12
C LEU A 161 -0.09 7.51 -7.09
N TYR A 162 0.71 6.53 -6.68
CA TYR A 162 1.80 6.02 -7.51
C TYR A 162 1.80 4.50 -7.51
N ASN A 163 1.70 3.90 -8.70
CA ASN A 163 1.95 2.49 -8.89
C ASN A 163 3.17 2.33 -9.80
N THR A 164 4.28 1.85 -9.24
CA THR A 164 5.48 1.49 -9.99
C THR A 164 5.65 -0.01 -10.09
N GLY A 165 4.80 -0.78 -9.41
CA GLY A 165 4.76 -2.23 -9.47
C GLY A 165 4.18 -2.73 -10.79
N VAL A 166 4.65 -3.89 -11.21
CA VAL A 166 4.13 -4.57 -12.40
C VAL A 166 2.80 -5.23 -12.07
N ILE A 167 1.78 -4.97 -12.89
CA ILE A 167 0.52 -5.72 -12.87
C ILE A 167 0.67 -6.86 -13.88
N ASP A 168 0.43 -8.09 -13.41
CA ASP A 168 0.51 -9.27 -14.25
C ASP A 168 -0.75 -9.38 -15.12
N GLU A 169 -0.64 -8.98 -16.38
CA GLU A 169 -1.73 -9.00 -17.36
C GLU A 169 -1.89 -10.35 -18.08
N GLU A 170 -1.05 -11.35 -17.78
CA GLU A 170 -1.07 -12.64 -18.49
C GLU A 170 -2.28 -13.51 -18.12
N ASN A 171 -3.05 -13.14 -17.10
CA ASN A 171 -4.25 -13.87 -16.71
C ASN A 171 -5.44 -13.48 -17.60
N ILE A 172 -5.81 -14.37 -18.48
CA ILE A 172 -6.99 -14.24 -19.34
C ILE A 172 -8.23 -14.15 -18.46
N GLY A 173 -8.89 -12.99 -18.45
CA GLY A 173 -10.11 -12.72 -17.69
C GLY A 173 -9.96 -11.73 -16.55
N ALA A 174 -8.75 -11.33 -16.18
CA ALA A 174 -8.53 -10.32 -15.15
C ALA A 174 -9.04 -8.93 -15.58
N GLN A 175 -9.85 -8.31 -14.75
CA GLN A 175 -10.25 -6.91 -14.93
C GLN A 175 -9.29 -6.01 -14.17
N VAL A 176 -8.59 -5.13 -14.88
CA VAL A 176 -7.76 -4.11 -14.23
C VAL A 176 -8.65 -2.93 -13.90
N SER A 177 -8.85 -2.65 -12.61
CA SER A 177 -9.64 -1.49 -12.20
C SER A 177 -9.01 -0.19 -12.68
N ASN A 178 -9.83 0.77 -13.10
CA ASN A 178 -9.38 2.06 -13.63
C ASN A 178 -8.67 2.97 -12.60
N LEU A 179 -8.58 2.54 -11.35
CA LEU A 179 -7.93 3.26 -10.28
C LEU A 179 -6.40 3.17 -10.33
N VAL A 180 -5.81 3.53 -11.40
CA VAL A 180 -4.37 3.70 -11.66
C VAL A 180 -3.76 2.58 -12.52
N LYS A 181 -3.78 2.81 -13.82
CA LYS A 181 -2.81 2.21 -14.73
C LYS A 181 -1.40 2.69 -14.39
N LEU A 182 -0.39 1.87 -14.67
CA LEU A 182 1.02 2.20 -14.52
C LEU A 182 1.32 3.65 -14.94
N GLY A 183 1.75 4.47 -13.99
CA GLY A 183 2.23 5.83 -14.24
C GLY A 183 1.16 6.92 -14.44
N GLU A 184 -0.14 6.63 -14.31
CA GLU A 184 -1.19 7.64 -14.43
C GLU A 184 -1.75 8.00 -13.04
N SER A 185 -1.76 9.29 -12.72
CA SER A 185 -2.52 9.83 -11.58
C SER A 185 -4.02 9.75 -11.89
N SER A 186 -4.82 9.19 -11.01
CA SER A 186 -6.27 9.01 -11.22
C SER A 186 -7.10 10.29 -11.13
N THR A 187 -6.49 11.43 -10.91
CA THR A 187 -7.18 12.73 -10.95
C THR A 187 -6.86 13.42 -12.27
N GLY A 188 -7.86 13.57 -13.14
CA GLY A 188 -7.77 14.31 -14.39
C GLY A 188 -7.57 15.83 -14.21
N GLU A 189 -6.96 16.25 -13.13
CA GLU A 189 -6.38 17.58 -12.94
C GLU A 189 -4.87 17.41 -12.84
N GLU A 190 -4.17 17.88 -13.86
CA GLU A 190 -2.74 18.16 -13.80
C GLU A 190 -2.47 19.09 -12.62
N LEU A 191 -2.22 18.51 -11.45
CA LEU A 191 -1.51 19.23 -10.42
C LEU A 191 -0.02 19.08 -10.74
N GLU A 192 0.48 19.92 -11.64
CA GLU A 192 1.89 20.32 -11.68
C GLU A 192 2.23 21.07 -10.37
N GLU A 193 2.18 20.38 -9.25
CA GLU A 193 3.09 20.70 -8.16
C GLU A 193 4.31 19.80 -8.39
N GLU A 194 5.37 20.42 -8.94
CA GLU A 194 6.70 19.83 -8.92
C GLU A 194 6.97 19.31 -7.51
N HIS A 195 6.77 18.01 -7.33
CA HIS A 195 7.23 17.32 -6.14
C HIS A 195 8.76 17.46 -6.15
N LYS A 196 9.26 18.41 -5.38
CA LYS A 196 10.69 18.62 -5.23
C LYS A 196 11.29 17.40 -4.54
N HIS A 197 11.88 16.54 -5.36
CA HIS A 197 12.49 15.32 -4.87
C HIS A 197 13.66 15.66 -3.96
N ASP A 198 13.56 15.29 -2.70
CA ASP A 198 14.66 15.34 -1.75
C ASP A 198 15.42 14.01 -1.83
N TYR A 199 16.40 13.96 -2.71
CA TYR A 199 17.18 12.78 -2.99
C TYR A 199 18.28 12.56 -1.94
N VAL A 200 18.23 11.42 -1.27
CA VAL A 200 19.28 10.96 -0.37
C VAL A 200 20.20 10.00 -1.11
N ALA A 201 21.51 10.20 -1.00
CA ALA A 201 22.50 9.31 -1.59
C ALA A 201 22.38 7.91 -0.98
N LEU A 202 22.24 6.90 -1.84
CA LEU A 202 22.37 5.51 -1.43
C LEU A 202 23.86 5.18 -1.22
N SER A 203 24.15 4.16 -0.44
CA SER A 203 25.53 3.71 -0.20
C SER A 203 26.25 3.17 -1.46
N THR A 204 25.53 3.04 -2.56
CA THR A 204 26.06 2.52 -3.83
C THR A 204 26.69 3.66 -4.63
N VAL A 205 28.02 3.65 -4.69
CA VAL A 205 28.82 4.58 -5.49
C VAL A 205 29.57 3.79 -6.54
N THR A 206 29.29 4.07 -7.82
CA THR A 206 30.10 3.58 -8.93
C THR A 206 31.19 4.59 -9.21
N LYS A 207 32.45 4.21 -8.92
CA LYS A 207 33.61 5.11 -9.10
C LYS A 207 33.87 5.40 -10.58
N ALA A 208 34.19 6.64 -10.89
CA ALA A 208 34.70 7.02 -12.20
C ALA A 208 36.07 6.38 -12.44
N THR A 209 36.37 6.06 -13.69
CA THR A 209 37.71 5.61 -14.16
C THR A 209 38.21 6.57 -15.21
N THR A 210 39.44 6.37 -15.71
CA THR A 210 39.98 7.15 -16.83
C THR A 210 39.24 6.90 -18.16
N GLU A 211 38.40 5.87 -18.25
CA GLU A 211 37.67 5.48 -19.46
C GLU A 211 36.16 5.63 -19.35
N LYS A 212 35.62 5.70 -18.14
CA LYS A 212 34.15 5.78 -17.88
C LYS A 212 33.85 6.70 -16.73
N ASP A 213 32.77 7.45 -16.88
CA ASP A 213 32.15 8.21 -15.79
C ASP A 213 31.58 7.27 -14.73
N GLY A 214 31.71 7.67 -13.47
CA GLY A 214 31.06 7.02 -12.35
C GLY A 214 29.71 7.69 -12.05
N TYR A 215 29.00 7.18 -11.06
CA TYR A 215 27.77 7.81 -10.57
C TYR A 215 27.49 7.49 -9.11
N ILE A 216 26.78 8.39 -8.44
CA ILE A 216 26.15 8.17 -7.15
C ILE A 216 24.67 7.92 -7.40
N GLU A 217 24.17 6.81 -6.91
CA GLU A 217 22.73 6.54 -6.95
C GLU A 217 22.05 7.20 -5.74
N LYS A 218 21.01 7.96 -6.00
CA LYS A 218 20.23 8.67 -4.98
C LYS A 218 18.78 8.22 -5.05
N ARG A 219 18.10 8.15 -3.91
CA ARG A 219 16.70 7.80 -3.82
C ARG A 219 15.93 8.88 -3.09
N CYS A 220 14.79 9.29 -3.65
CA CYS A 220 13.80 10.08 -2.96
C CYS A 220 12.94 9.21 -2.04
N LYS A 221 12.37 9.77 -0.98
CA LYS A 221 11.38 9.09 -0.13
C LYS A 221 10.17 8.57 -0.91
N CYS A 222 9.84 9.17 -2.05
CA CYS A 222 8.80 8.69 -2.97
C CYS A 222 9.17 7.43 -3.76
N GLY A 223 10.38 6.88 -3.56
CA GLY A 223 10.87 5.70 -4.27
C GLY A 223 11.60 6.00 -5.59
N GLN A 224 11.51 7.20 -6.17
CA GLN A 224 12.26 7.55 -7.38
C GLN A 224 13.76 7.55 -7.14
N THR A 225 14.50 7.07 -8.12
CA THR A 225 15.97 7.04 -8.10
C THR A 225 16.54 7.97 -9.16
N GLU A 226 17.64 8.62 -8.82
CA GLU A 226 18.45 9.47 -9.70
C GLU A 226 19.90 9.01 -9.68
N LYS A 227 20.56 9.06 -10.83
CA LYS A 227 22.00 8.84 -10.94
C LYS A 227 22.72 10.16 -11.14
N GLN A 228 23.41 10.62 -10.11
CA GLN A 228 24.26 11.80 -10.22
C GLN A 228 25.63 11.41 -10.80
N PRO A 229 26.02 11.92 -11.98
CA PRO A 229 27.28 11.53 -12.59
C PRO A 229 28.49 12.05 -11.81
N ILE A 230 29.54 11.24 -11.76
CA ILE A 230 30.88 11.62 -11.30
C ILE A 230 31.75 11.63 -12.55
N LYS A 231 32.27 12.79 -12.92
CA LYS A 231 33.11 12.91 -14.12
C LYS A 231 34.44 12.19 -13.97
N GLN A 232 34.96 11.75 -15.11
CA GLN A 232 36.32 11.17 -15.23
C GLN A 232 37.37 12.07 -14.58
N ILE A 233 38.40 11.47 -14.00
CA ILE A 233 39.55 12.15 -13.40
C ILE A 233 40.65 12.26 -14.44
#